data_b350de7af6506b8018e17c624868468e
#
_entry.id   b350de7af6506b8018e17c624868468e
#
_cell.length_a   1.000
_cell.length_b   1.000
_cell.length_c   1.000
_cell.angle_alpha   90.00
_cell.angle_beta   90.00
_cell.angle_gamma   90.00
#
_symmetry.space_group_name_H-M   'P 1'
#
loop_
_entity.id
_entity.type
_entity.pdbx_description
1 polymer ?
#
loop_
_entity_poly.entity_id
_entity_poly.type
_entity_poly.pdbx_seq_one_letter_code
_entity_poly.pdbx_strand_id
1 'polypeptide(L)'
;MFEFPIQVDIDITENCNFNCQYCSAANRKNIKDELTINQFKQIIDELYNMGTYSFNFAGGEPLLKEGIYDLIEYTLKKPFIDLTLVTNGSLLDSRLFRIAMNTSFHLVISIDSFINSVNDIYRESTDKVIKNIKILKNNEIPFSIAQVLTKKNIDFFEKNVNILKNNGIEDVLIIKYVSLLHKDHTDDNEIPYEQWKNFIEKITALKLEGKIRNYKLSVSCPWEIYLPMLNLGYSLSDVSEIWGYSSPLMFYPYRNSYNTGCHAGITSCNIISNGDVYPCVISGENKKLLCGNIIKDDFKSIWKNSKVLNKLRNIKMKDISEVCEKCKYVTLCGGGCRIRSFYKDEYSLTSRDFSCPYFMEGIVK
;
A
#
# COMPACT_ATOMS: atom_id res chain seq x y z
N MET A 1 17.11 -12.77 -8.72
CA MET A 1 16.39 -12.60 -7.43
C MET A 1 17.15 -11.55 -6.64
N PHE A 2 16.48 -10.61 -6.00
CA PHE A 2 17.15 -9.67 -5.10
C PHE A 2 17.62 -10.42 -3.86
N GLU A 3 18.85 -10.15 -3.45
CA GLU A 3 19.43 -10.78 -2.25
C GLU A 3 18.84 -10.25 -0.94
N PHE A 4 18.13 -9.10 -1.03
CA PHE A 4 17.49 -8.39 0.07
C PHE A 4 16.28 -7.59 -0.43
N PRO A 5 15.34 -7.20 0.43
CA PRO A 5 14.26 -6.30 0.04
C PRO A 5 14.78 -4.88 -0.21
N ILE A 6 14.24 -4.22 -1.23
CA ILE A 6 14.51 -2.80 -1.52
C ILE A 6 13.79 -1.91 -0.51
N GLN A 7 12.55 -2.28 -0.21
CA GLN A 7 11.65 -1.59 0.70
C GLN A 7 11.15 -2.53 1.79
N VAL A 8 11.07 -2.03 3.02
CA VAL A 8 10.44 -2.75 4.13
C VAL A 8 9.41 -1.87 4.81
N ASP A 9 8.18 -2.39 4.89
CA ASP A 9 7.12 -1.79 5.69
C ASP A 9 7.26 -2.30 7.13
N ILE A 10 7.23 -1.40 8.12
CA ILE A 10 7.39 -1.74 9.54
C ILE A 10 6.22 -1.18 10.33
N ASP A 11 5.41 -2.08 10.91
CA ASP A 11 4.38 -1.71 11.85
C ASP A 11 5.00 -1.50 13.23
N ILE A 12 5.11 -0.23 13.64
CA ILE A 12 5.83 0.20 14.85
C ILE A 12 5.08 -0.19 16.13
N THR A 13 3.75 -0.17 16.06
CA THR A 13 2.84 -0.57 17.13
C THR A 13 1.50 -1.02 16.55
N GLU A 14 0.79 -1.88 17.24
CA GLU A 14 -0.59 -2.22 16.87
C GLU A 14 -1.61 -1.34 17.61
N ASN A 15 -1.15 -0.52 18.57
CA ASN A 15 -2.01 0.42 19.28
C ASN A 15 -2.41 1.56 18.32
N CYS A 16 -3.70 1.90 18.34
CA CYS A 16 -4.24 3.02 17.59
C CYS A 16 -5.32 3.72 18.42
N ASN A 17 -5.33 5.04 18.34
CA ASN A 17 -6.36 5.86 18.96
C ASN A 17 -7.60 6.06 18.08
N PHE A 18 -7.63 5.43 16.85
CA PHE A 18 -8.77 5.32 15.97
C PHE A 18 -9.23 3.87 15.85
N ASN A 19 -10.50 3.70 15.42
CA ASN A 19 -11.10 2.38 15.17
C ASN A 19 -11.70 2.30 13.76
N CYS A 20 -10.87 2.55 12.75
CA CYS A 20 -11.28 2.56 11.34
C CYS A 20 -11.87 1.21 10.91
N GLN A 21 -13.09 1.22 10.34
CA GLN A 21 -13.85 0.00 10.03
C GLN A 21 -13.20 -0.91 8.98
N TYR A 22 -12.41 -0.36 8.06
CA TYR A 22 -11.71 -1.11 7.01
C TYR A 22 -10.24 -1.37 7.32
N CYS A 23 -9.80 -1.09 8.54
CA CYS A 23 -8.38 -1.16 8.91
C CYS A 23 -7.84 -2.59 8.81
N SER A 24 -6.80 -2.79 8.01
CA SER A 24 -6.12 -4.09 7.90
C SER A 24 -5.46 -4.55 9.21
N ALA A 25 -5.15 -3.60 10.11
CA ALA A 25 -4.57 -3.86 11.42
C ALA A 25 -5.61 -4.06 12.54
N ALA A 26 -6.91 -3.99 12.25
CA ALA A 26 -7.97 -4.06 13.28
C ALA A 26 -7.92 -5.33 14.14
N ASN A 27 -7.52 -6.44 13.56
CA ASN A 27 -7.44 -7.74 14.24
C ASN A 27 -6.16 -7.90 15.08
N ARG A 28 -5.19 -6.98 14.96
CA ARG A 28 -3.84 -7.06 15.59
C ARG A 28 -3.75 -6.37 16.96
N LYS A 29 -4.81 -5.75 17.44
CA LYS A 29 -4.86 -5.00 18.72
C LYS A 29 -4.49 -5.84 19.97
N ASN A 30 -4.30 -7.13 19.86
CA ASN A 30 -3.99 -8.06 20.95
C ASN A 30 -2.51 -8.49 21.01
N ILE A 31 -1.63 -7.94 20.18
CA ILE A 31 -0.20 -8.25 20.23
C ILE A 31 0.37 -7.62 21.51
N LYS A 32 0.84 -8.48 22.45
CA LYS A 32 1.33 -8.05 23.77
C LYS A 32 2.84 -7.78 23.81
N ASP A 33 3.60 -8.46 22.95
CA ASP A 33 5.07 -8.45 22.99
C ASP A 33 5.64 -7.59 21.86
N GLU A 34 5.23 -6.31 21.82
CA GLU A 34 5.77 -5.36 20.86
C GLU A 34 7.26 -5.11 21.09
N LEU A 35 8.00 -4.94 20.00
CA LEU A 35 9.40 -4.59 20.02
C LEU A 35 9.66 -3.23 20.70
N THR A 36 10.79 -3.15 21.37
CA THR A 36 11.33 -1.89 21.91
C THR A 36 11.96 -1.06 20.81
N ILE A 37 12.11 0.25 21.03
CA ILE A 37 12.81 1.13 20.09
C ILE A 37 14.25 0.66 19.79
N ASN A 38 14.95 0.11 20.78
CA ASN A 38 16.29 -0.42 20.56
C ASN A 38 16.29 -1.64 19.65
N GLN A 39 15.31 -2.53 19.76
CA GLN A 39 15.16 -3.66 18.85
C GLN A 39 14.83 -3.18 17.42
N PHE A 40 13.94 -2.18 17.26
CA PHE A 40 13.70 -1.59 15.95
C PHE A 40 14.98 -0.97 15.34
N LYS A 41 15.81 -0.28 16.14
CA LYS A 41 17.09 0.26 15.66
C LYS A 41 18.02 -0.86 15.16
N GLN A 42 18.09 -1.98 15.88
CA GLN A 42 18.87 -3.15 15.45
C GLN A 42 18.36 -3.75 14.14
N ILE A 43 17.02 -3.88 13.99
CA ILE A 43 16.38 -4.35 12.76
C ILE A 43 16.71 -3.43 11.59
N ILE A 44 16.62 -2.11 11.79
CA ILE A 44 16.97 -1.12 10.76
C ILE A 44 18.45 -1.23 10.37
N ASP A 45 19.34 -1.43 11.33
CA ASP A 45 20.78 -1.61 11.06
C ASP A 45 21.03 -2.86 10.23
N GLU A 46 20.40 -3.99 10.60
CA GLU A 46 20.53 -5.25 9.87
C GLU A 46 20.05 -5.09 8.41
N LEU A 47 18.84 -4.57 8.22
CA LEU A 47 18.24 -4.38 6.89
C LEU A 47 19.05 -3.37 6.04
N TYR A 48 19.45 -2.26 6.62
CA TYR A 48 20.26 -1.25 5.94
C TYR A 48 21.62 -1.81 5.51
N ASN A 49 22.29 -2.56 6.37
CA ASN A 49 23.57 -3.21 6.05
C ASN A 49 23.43 -4.29 4.97
N MET A 50 22.25 -4.85 4.80
CA MET A 50 21.93 -5.75 3.68
C MET A 50 21.66 -5.01 2.37
N GLY A 51 21.36 -3.71 2.40
CA GLY A 51 21.11 -2.87 1.22
C GLY A 51 19.68 -2.35 1.10
N THR A 52 18.80 -2.60 2.08
CA THR A 52 17.48 -1.95 2.14
C THR A 52 17.67 -0.44 2.38
N TYR A 53 17.03 0.39 1.56
CA TYR A 53 17.14 1.84 1.69
C TYR A 53 15.79 2.55 1.88
N SER A 54 14.67 1.90 1.60
CA SER A 54 13.34 2.49 1.77
C SER A 54 12.60 1.80 2.93
N PHE A 55 12.14 2.61 3.89
CA PHE A 55 11.39 2.16 5.06
C PHE A 55 10.07 2.91 5.16
N ASN A 56 8.98 2.17 5.40
CA ASN A 56 7.68 2.77 5.71
C ASN A 56 7.32 2.42 7.15
N PHE A 57 7.24 3.43 8.01
CA PHE A 57 6.76 3.26 9.37
C PHE A 57 5.25 3.48 9.41
N ALA A 58 4.54 2.44 9.84
CA ALA A 58 3.09 2.38 9.92
C ALA A 58 2.65 1.56 11.15
N GLY A 59 1.53 0.85 11.04
CA GLY A 59 0.98 -0.04 12.06
C GLY A 59 -0.42 0.39 12.48
N GLY A 60 -0.66 0.51 13.80
CA GLY A 60 -1.80 1.23 14.35
C GLY A 60 -1.59 2.74 14.15
N GLU A 61 -1.25 3.46 15.21
CA GLU A 61 -0.78 4.86 15.10
C GLU A 61 0.65 4.95 15.61
N PRO A 62 1.64 5.12 14.73
CA PRO A 62 3.06 5.11 15.12
C PRO A 62 3.42 6.17 16.17
N LEU A 63 2.73 7.32 16.16
CA LEU A 63 2.98 8.42 17.10
C LEU A 63 2.55 8.11 18.55
N LEU A 64 1.87 6.98 18.78
CA LEU A 64 1.60 6.47 20.13
C LEU A 64 2.78 5.72 20.74
N LYS A 65 3.73 5.25 19.90
CA LYS A 65 4.88 4.50 20.40
C LYS A 65 5.86 5.43 21.11
N GLU A 66 6.09 5.19 22.39
CA GLU A 66 7.11 5.92 23.14
C GLU A 66 8.48 5.73 22.48
N GLY A 67 9.20 6.84 22.26
CA GLY A 67 10.51 6.85 21.60
C GLY A 67 10.46 6.80 20.07
N ILE A 68 9.29 6.92 19.42
CA ILE A 68 9.17 6.91 17.95
C ILE A 68 10.04 7.97 17.28
N TYR A 69 10.12 9.16 17.82
CA TYR A 69 10.95 10.25 17.26
C TYR A 69 12.44 9.89 17.28
N ASP A 70 12.90 9.20 18.33
CA ASP A 70 14.29 8.76 18.42
C ASP A 70 14.61 7.68 17.37
N LEU A 71 13.62 6.85 17.02
CA LEU A 71 13.74 5.88 15.95
C LEU A 71 13.78 6.55 14.57
N ILE A 72 12.88 7.51 14.33
CA ILE A 72 12.84 8.28 13.07
C ILE A 72 14.18 9.01 12.88
N GLU A 73 14.62 9.78 13.86
CA GLU A 73 15.88 10.55 13.79
C GLU A 73 17.10 9.62 13.66
N TYR A 74 17.07 8.46 14.32
CA TYR A 74 18.11 7.43 14.15
C TYR A 74 18.18 6.90 12.73
N THR A 75 17.03 6.58 12.15
CA THR A 75 16.93 6.06 10.78
C THR A 75 17.41 7.08 9.75
N LEU A 76 17.00 8.34 9.91
CA LEU A 76 17.37 9.45 9.02
C LEU A 76 18.87 9.83 9.06
N LYS A 77 19.64 9.37 10.04
CA LYS A 77 21.09 9.54 10.07
C LYS A 77 21.82 8.63 9.09
N LYS A 78 21.17 7.62 8.55
CA LYS A 78 21.78 6.70 7.59
C LYS A 78 21.82 7.33 6.20
N PRO A 79 22.95 7.29 5.48
CA PRO A 79 23.05 7.83 4.13
C PRO A 79 22.06 7.17 3.15
N PHE A 80 21.54 7.94 2.21
CA PHE A 80 20.67 7.47 1.12
C PHE A 80 19.40 6.75 1.57
N ILE A 81 18.97 6.99 2.81
CA ILE A 81 17.70 6.44 3.31
C ILE A 81 16.53 7.21 2.73
N ASP A 82 15.44 6.49 2.50
CA ASP A 82 14.11 7.01 2.19
C ASP A 82 13.13 6.51 3.26
N LEU A 83 12.60 7.43 4.07
CA LEU A 83 11.75 7.08 5.20
C LEU A 83 10.37 7.73 5.07
N THR A 84 9.34 6.91 5.04
CA THR A 84 7.94 7.34 5.10
C THR A 84 7.35 7.06 6.47
N LEU A 85 6.66 8.04 7.05
CA LEU A 85 5.78 7.85 8.21
C LEU A 85 4.33 8.01 7.76
N VAL A 86 3.52 6.97 7.97
CA VAL A 86 2.07 6.99 7.75
C VAL A 86 1.37 7.16 9.09
N THR A 87 0.60 8.23 9.26
CA THR A 87 -0.11 8.56 10.51
C THR A 87 -1.56 8.95 10.23
N ASN A 88 -2.44 8.77 11.20
CA ASN A 88 -3.81 9.27 11.13
C ASN A 88 -3.90 10.79 11.30
N GLY A 89 -2.80 11.47 11.61
CA GLY A 89 -2.71 12.92 11.69
C GLY A 89 -3.31 13.56 12.96
N SER A 90 -3.78 12.78 13.92
CA SER A 90 -4.42 13.32 15.12
C SER A 90 -3.42 13.76 16.21
N LEU A 91 -2.15 13.29 16.14
CA LEU A 91 -1.13 13.47 17.19
C LEU A 91 0.09 14.27 16.72
N LEU A 92 -0.06 15.08 15.67
CA LEU A 92 1.03 15.90 15.14
C LEU A 92 1.51 16.95 16.15
N ASP A 93 2.83 17.13 16.24
CA ASP A 93 3.47 18.09 17.14
C ASP A 93 4.67 18.81 16.50
N SER A 94 5.26 19.75 17.24
CA SER A 94 6.39 20.56 16.74
C SER A 94 7.68 19.77 16.53
N ARG A 95 7.88 18.61 17.17
CA ARG A 95 9.05 17.75 16.91
C ARG A 95 8.93 17.09 15.54
N LEU A 96 7.74 16.56 15.24
CA LEU A 96 7.46 15.98 13.92
C LEU A 96 7.60 17.03 12.82
N PHE A 97 7.16 18.27 13.04
CA PHE A 97 7.27 19.35 12.07
C PHE A 97 8.72 19.62 11.69
N ARG A 98 9.64 19.65 12.67
CA ARG A 98 11.08 19.81 12.40
C ARG A 98 11.64 18.63 11.60
N ILE A 99 11.24 17.41 11.94
CA ILE A 99 11.68 16.21 11.22
C ILE A 99 11.17 16.23 9.76
N ALA A 100 9.93 16.65 9.53
CA ALA A 100 9.32 16.68 8.21
C ALA A 100 9.97 17.66 7.22
N MET A 101 10.84 18.55 7.70
CA MET A 101 11.68 19.41 6.84
C MET A 101 12.88 18.65 6.24
N ASN A 102 13.16 17.43 6.68
CA ASN A 102 14.23 16.61 6.09
C ASN A 102 13.77 16.02 4.76
N THR A 103 14.55 16.20 3.69
CA THR A 103 14.21 15.77 2.33
C THR A 103 14.15 14.23 2.17
N SER A 104 14.76 13.48 3.08
CA SER A 104 14.69 12.00 3.11
C SER A 104 13.52 11.47 3.95
N PHE A 105 12.65 12.36 4.44
CA PHE A 105 11.50 12.00 5.24
C PHE A 105 10.20 12.41 4.56
N HIS A 106 9.28 11.46 4.42
CA HIS A 106 7.96 11.68 3.82
C HIS A 106 6.88 11.49 4.88
N LEU A 107 6.17 12.58 5.19
CA LEU A 107 5.02 12.56 6.09
C LEU A 107 3.73 12.31 5.29
N VAL A 108 3.04 11.22 5.57
CA VAL A 108 1.77 10.85 4.92
C VAL A 108 0.65 10.86 5.95
N ILE A 109 -0.35 11.72 5.72
CA ILE A 109 -1.52 11.86 6.58
C ILE A 109 -2.69 11.06 5.98
N SER A 110 -3.19 10.11 6.75
CA SER A 110 -4.33 9.28 6.33
C SER A 110 -5.66 9.97 6.62
N ILE A 111 -6.34 10.45 5.58
CA ILE A 111 -7.69 11.03 5.65
C ILE A 111 -8.42 10.75 4.34
N ASP A 112 -9.63 10.16 4.41
CA ASP A 112 -10.34 9.72 3.21
C ASP A 112 -11.16 10.84 2.56
N SER A 113 -11.55 11.85 3.33
CA SER A 113 -12.26 13.02 2.82
C SER A 113 -12.15 14.21 3.79
N PHE A 114 -12.19 15.41 3.23
CA PHE A 114 -12.39 16.66 3.99
C PHE A 114 -13.87 16.98 4.23
N ILE A 115 -14.76 16.08 3.83
CA ILE A 115 -16.19 16.13 4.14
C ILE A 115 -16.41 15.20 5.33
N ASN A 116 -16.72 15.75 6.51
CA ASN A 116 -16.85 14.99 7.76
C ASN A 116 -17.76 13.76 7.59
N SER A 117 -18.96 13.94 7.06
CA SER A 117 -19.93 12.84 6.88
C SER A 117 -19.44 11.73 5.93
N VAL A 118 -18.43 11.99 5.11
CA VAL A 118 -17.80 11.01 4.23
C VAL A 118 -16.60 10.35 4.90
N ASN A 119 -15.74 11.13 5.57
CA ASN A 119 -14.60 10.59 6.30
C ASN A 119 -15.04 9.74 7.48
N ASP A 120 -16.05 10.22 8.22
CA ASP A 120 -16.57 9.55 9.43
C ASP A 120 -17.35 8.26 9.13
N ILE A 121 -17.55 7.89 7.85
CA ILE A 121 -18.01 6.54 7.48
C ILE A 121 -17.04 5.48 8.00
N TYR A 122 -15.74 5.79 8.01
CA TYR A 122 -14.71 4.83 8.33
C TYR A 122 -13.73 5.28 9.40
N ARG A 123 -13.42 6.60 9.45
CA ARG A 123 -12.40 7.19 10.34
C ARG A 123 -13.06 8.06 11.39
N GLU A 124 -12.30 8.46 12.36
CA GLU A 124 -12.74 9.30 13.47
C GLU A 124 -12.02 10.65 13.44
N SER A 125 -12.52 11.61 14.25
CA SER A 125 -11.83 12.89 14.54
C SER A 125 -11.48 13.73 13.33
N THR A 126 -12.32 13.74 12.27
CA THR A 126 -12.08 14.47 11.01
C THR A 126 -11.69 15.92 11.24
N ASP A 127 -12.42 16.66 12.08
CA ASP A 127 -12.13 18.09 12.37
C ASP A 127 -10.74 18.31 12.97
N LYS A 128 -10.31 17.42 13.88
CA LYS A 128 -8.99 17.49 14.50
C LYS A 128 -7.89 17.27 13.47
N VAL A 129 -8.05 16.27 12.60
CA VAL A 129 -7.09 15.97 11.53
C VAL A 129 -7.01 17.11 10.53
N ILE A 130 -8.14 17.65 10.08
CA ILE A 130 -8.18 18.82 9.18
C ILE A 130 -7.51 20.04 9.82
N LYS A 131 -7.76 20.29 11.12
CA LYS A 131 -7.08 21.38 11.86
C LYS A 131 -5.56 21.18 11.84
N ASN A 132 -5.08 19.99 12.10
CA ASN A 132 -3.65 19.68 12.08
C ASN A 132 -3.04 19.82 10.68
N ILE A 133 -3.74 19.37 9.63
CA ILE A 133 -3.33 19.57 8.24
C ILE A 133 -3.20 21.07 7.90
N LYS A 134 -4.14 21.91 8.37
CA LYS A 134 -4.04 23.36 8.19
C LYS A 134 -2.82 23.96 8.92
N ILE A 135 -2.45 23.42 10.07
CA ILE A 135 -1.23 23.85 10.78
C ILE A 135 0.02 23.51 9.95
N LEU A 136 0.10 22.28 9.40
CA LEU A 136 1.20 21.88 8.51
C LEU A 136 1.29 22.84 7.32
N LYS A 137 0.17 23.08 6.65
CA LYS A 137 0.10 23.96 5.47
C LYS A 137 0.55 25.39 5.80
N ASN A 138 0.05 25.98 6.89
CA ASN A 138 0.37 27.34 7.28
C ASN A 138 1.83 27.54 7.69
N ASN A 139 2.51 26.46 8.09
CA ASN A 139 3.94 26.46 8.43
C ASN A 139 4.82 25.92 7.30
N GLU A 140 4.27 25.72 6.11
CA GLU A 140 4.98 25.22 4.92
C GLU A 140 5.69 23.86 5.14
N ILE A 141 5.16 23.04 6.06
CA ILE A 141 5.69 21.71 6.34
C ILE A 141 5.29 20.77 5.19
N PRO A 142 6.24 20.06 4.55
CA PRO A 142 5.93 19.10 3.50
C PRO A 142 5.12 17.91 4.03
N PHE A 143 4.06 17.53 3.34
CA PHE A 143 3.28 16.31 3.61
C PHE A 143 2.48 15.89 2.38
N SER A 144 2.06 14.63 2.37
CA SER A 144 1.11 14.08 1.42
C SER A 144 -0.15 13.60 2.12
N ILE A 145 -1.26 13.53 1.41
CA ILE A 145 -2.50 12.91 1.88
C ILE A 145 -2.62 11.51 1.31
N ALA A 146 -2.99 10.53 2.14
CA ALA A 146 -3.42 9.21 1.68
C ALA A 146 -4.93 9.04 1.86
N GLN A 147 -5.64 8.74 0.77
CA GLN A 147 -7.09 8.53 0.73
C GLN A 147 -7.40 7.11 0.30
N VAL A 148 -8.09 6.34 1.14
CA VAL A 148 -8.60 5.03 0.76
C VAL A 148 -9.97 5.20 0.10
N LEU A 149 -10.09 4.75 -1.15
CA LEU A 149 -11.35 4.73 -1.87
C LEU A 149 -12.04 3.38 -1.75
N THR A 150 -13.30 3.44 -1.42
CA THR A 150 -14.23 2.32 -1.30
C THR A 150 -15.48 2.61 -2.15
N LYS A 151 -16.33 1.63 -2.32
CA LYS A 151 -17.64 1.81 -2.98
C LYS A 151 -18.48 2.92 -2.35
N LYS A 152 -18.35 3.17 -1.04
CA LYS A 152 -19.20 4.14 -0.32
C LYS A 152 -18.70 5.59 -0.42
N ASN A 153 -17.42 5.83 -0.71
CA ASN A 153 -16.86 7.19 -0.73
C ASN A 153 -16.35 7.65 -2.10
N ILE A 154 -16.21 6.76 -3.07
CA ILE A 154 -15.64 7.06 -4.40
C ILE A 154 -16.42 8.17 -5.14
N ASP A 155 -17.74 8.21 -5.00
CA ASP A 155 -18.59 9.20 -5.68
C ASP A 155 -18.42 10.63 -5.12
N PHE A 156 -17.87 10.77 -3.92
CA PHE A 156 -17.56 12.06 -3.29
C PHE A 156 -16.17 12.61 -3.68
N PHE A 157 -15.37 11.83 -4.41
CA PHE A 157 -13.97 12.18 -4.71
C PHE A 157 -13.81 13.53 -5.41
N GLU A 158 -14.60 13.83 -6.44
CA GLU A 158 -14.51 15.09 -7.19
C GLU A 158 -14.84 16.31 -6.31
N LYS A 159 -15.85 16.18 -5.46
CA LYS A 159 -16.18 17.23 -4.48
C LYS A 159 -15.03 17.41 -3.48
N ASN A 160 -14.41 16.32 -3.05
CA ASN A 160 -13.26 16.37 -2.14
C ASN A 160 -12.03 17.01 -2.81
N VAL A 161 -11.76 16.73 -4.10
CA VAL A 161 -10.69 17.39 -4.89
C VAL A 161 -10.82 18.91 -4.85
N ASN A 162 -12.02 19.45 -5.06
CA ASN A 162 -12.26 20.89 -5.00
C ASN A 162 -11.95 21.48 -3.61
N ILE A 163 -12.32 20.75 -2.55
CA ILE A 163 -12.02 21.18 -1.16
C ILE A 163 -10.51 21.16 -0.91
N LEU A 164 -9.81 20.09 -1.30
CA LEU A 164 -8.36 19.96 -1.16
C LEU A 164 -7.63 21.08 -1.88
N LYS A 165 -8.02 21.36 -3.15
CA LYS A 165 -7.45 22.43 -3.94
C LYS A 165 -7.66 23.81 -3.30
N ASN A 166 -8.85 24.10 -2.79
CA ASN A 166 -9.15 25.35 -2.10
C ASN A 166 -8.34 25.52 -0.79
N ASN A 167 -7.87 24.42 -0.21
CA ASN A 167 -6.96 24.41 0.94
C ASN A 167 -5.47 24.33 0.51
N GLY A 168 -5.16 24.40 -0.80
CA GLY A 168 -3.80 24.33 -1.33
C GLY A 168 -3.11 22.98 -1.10
N ILE A 169 -3.86 21.89 -1.03
CA ILE A 169 -3.36 20.54 -0.85
C ILE A 169 -3.36 19.86 -2.23
N GLU A 170 -2.16 19.53 -2.70
CA GLU A 170 -1.96 19.04 -4.08
C GLU A 170 -1.32 17.65 -4.14
N ASP A 171 -0.64 17.20 -3.07
CA ASP A 171 0.02 15.88 -3.04
C ASP A 171 -0.89 14.86 -2.36
N VAL A 172 -1.50 14.01 -3.18
CA VAL A 172 -2.50 13.03 -2.73
C VAL A 172 -2.21 11.66 -3.33
N LEU A 173 -2.09 10.66 -2.46
CA LEU A 173 -2.05 9.25 -2.81
C LEU A 173 -3.46 8.65 -2.70
N ILE A 174 -4.03 8.29 -3.83
CA ILE A 174 -5.31 7.60 -3.91
C ILE A 174 -5.05 6.10 -3.81
N ILE A 175 -5.60 5.45 -2.79
CA ILE A 175 -5.45 4.03 -2.54
C ILE A 175 -6.78 3.33 -2.83
N LYS A 176 -6.78 2.40 -3.78
CA LYS A 176 -7.95 1.56 -4.00
C LYS A 176 -8.08 0.53 -2.87
N TYR A 177 -9.25 0.46 -2.25
CA TYR A 177 -9.54 -0.56 -1.23
C TYR A 177 -9.38 -1.98 -1.79
N VAL A 178 -8.83 -2.86 -0.97
CA VAL A 178 -8.62 -4.29 -1.29
C VAL A 178 -9.42 -5.15 -0.31
N SER A 179 -10.40 -5.86 -0.81
CA SER A 179 -11.14 -6.84 -0.03
C SER A 179 -10.28 -8.09 0.22
N LEU A 180 -10.24 -8.52 1.48
CA LEU A 180 -9.59 -9.76 1.92
C LEU A 180 -10.61 -10.81 2.38
N LEU A 181 -11.89 -10.62 2.09
CA LEU A 181 -12.94 -11.59 2.38
C LEU A 181 -12.91 -12.75 1.37
N HIS A 182 -13.34 -13.93 1.82
CA HIS A 182 -13.54 -15.08 0.92
C HIS A 182 -14.49 -14.73 -0.22
N LYS A 183 -14.32 -15.36 -1.39
CA LYS A 183 -15.12 -15.09 -2.62
C LYS A 183 -16.62 -15.22 -2.43
N ASP A 184 -17.06 -16.07 -1.49
CA ASP A 184 -18.49 -16.31 -1.21
C ASP A 184 -19.09 -15.25 -0.26
N HIS A 185 -18.28 -14.32 0.24
CA HIS A 185 -18.73 -13.21 1.07
C HIS A 185 -18.76 -11.90 0.29
N THR A 186 -19.86 -11.17 0.42
CA THR A 186 -19.98 -9.81 -0.13
C THR A 186 -19.20 -8.85 0.74
N ASP A 187 -18.49 -7.94 0.10
CA ASP A 187 -17.81 -6.83 0.75
C ASP A 187 -18.37 -5.50 0.24
N ASP A 188 -19.18 -4.86 1.07
CA ASP A 188 -19.85 -3.59 0.74
C ASP A 188 -18.87 -2.44 0.47
N ASN A 189 -17.59 -2.61 0.76
CA ASN A 189 -16.55 -1.63 0.52
C ASN A 189 -15.83 -1.86 -0.82
N GLU A 190 -15.92 -3.07 -1.38
CA GLU A 190 -15.27 -3.41 -2.66
C GLU A 190 -15.91 -2.63 -3.81
N ILE A 191 -15.06 -1.93 -4.58
CA ILE A 191 -15.50 -1.12 -5.71
C ILE A 191 -15.74 -2.03 -6.90
N PRO A 192 -16.98 -2.10 -7.46
CA PRO A 192 -17.25 -2.83 -8.69
C PRO A 192 -16.39 -2.33 -9.85
N TYR A 193 -16.03 -3.22 -10.79
CA TYR A 193 -15.13 -2.86 -11.90
C TYR A 193 -15.66 -1.69 -12.73
N GLU A 194 -16.95 -1.66 -13.09
CA GLU A 194 -17.54 -0.58 -13.87
C GLU A 194 -17.50 0.77 -13.13
N GLN A 195 -17.75 0.79 -11.82
CA GLN A 195 -17.60 2.02 -11.02
C GLN A 195 -16.16 2.48 -10.97
N TRP A 196 -15.20 1.54 -10.83
CA TRP A 196 -13.77 1.84 -10.88
C TRP A 196 -13.32 2.36 -12.24
N LYS A 197 -13.76 1.75 -13.33
CA LYS A 197 -13.49 2.21 -14.70
C LYS A 197 -13.97 3.65 -14.93
N ASN A 198 -15.23 3.94 -14.56
CA ASN A 198 -15.79 5.29 -14.66
C ASN A 198 -15.01 6.29 -13.78
N PHE A 199 -14.53 5.85 -12.62
CA PHE A 199 -13.68 6.68 -11.77
C PHE A 199 -12.34 6.98 -12.45
N ILE A 200 -11.65 6.00 -13.01
CA ILE A 200 -10.38 6.18 -13.73
C ILE A 200 -10.56 7.15 -14.90
N GLU A 201 -11.67 7.06 -15.66
CA GLU A 201 -11.99 8.01 -16.73
C GLU A 201 -12.06 9.45 -16.20
N LYS A 202 -12.87 9.67 -15.17
CA LYS A 202 -13.05 11.00 -14.55
C LYS A 202 -11.75 11.58 -14.02
N ILE A 203 -10.99 10.81 -13.24
CA ILE A 203 -9.75 11.33 -12.65
C ILE A 203 -8.65 11.55 -13.70
N THR A 204 -8.66 10.78 -14.78
CA THR A 204 -7.74 11.01 -15.90
C THR A 204 -8.06 12.33 -16.60
N ALA A 205 -9.34 12.64 -16.82
CA ALA A 205 -9.75 13.95 -17.34
C ALA A 205 -9.31 15.09 -16.41
N LEU A 206 -9.55 14.98 -15.10
CA LEU A 206 -9.10 15.98 -14.12
C LEU A 206 -7.57 16.17 -14.12
N LYS A 207 -6.82 15.10 -14.35
CA LYS A 207 -5.36 15.14 -14.39
C LYS A 207 -4.85 15.84 -15.65
N LEU A 208 -5.44 15.55 -16.81
CA LEU A 208 -5.14 16.20 -18.08
C LEU A 208 -5.51 17.69 -18.06
N GLU A 209 -6.58 18.07 -17.37
CA GLU A 209 -6.97 19.46 -17.13
C GLU A 209 -6.04 20.17 -16.12
N GLY A 210 -5.07 19.48 -15.53
CA GLY A 210 -4.15 20.02 -14.52
C GLY A 210 -4.76 20.25 -13.14
N LYS A 211 -5.96 19.72 -12.87
CA LYS A 211 -6.64 19.88 -11.57
C LYS A 211 -6.05 19.04 -10.47
N ILE A 212 -5.44 17.89 -10.81
CA ILE A 212 -4.86 16.90 -9.86
C ILE A 212 -3.46 16.44 -10.31
N ARG A 213 -2.58 17.38 -10.68
CA ARG A 213 -1.24 17.08 -11.24
C ARG A 213 -0.44 16.10 -10.38
N ASN A 214 -0.33 16.34 -9.08
CA ASN A 214 0.52 15.57 -8.16
C ASN A 214 -0.19 14.36 -7.54
N TYR A 215 -1.44 14.09 -7.94
CA TYR A 215 -2.14 12.91 -7.43
C TYR A 215 -1.55 11.63 -8.02
N LYS A 216 -1.33 10.65 -7.15
CA LYS A 216 -0.82 9.31 -7.49
C LYS A 216 -1.88 8.27 -7.21
N LEU A 217 -1.88 7.18 -7.98
CA LEU A 217 -2.74 6.02 -7.76
C LEU A 217 -1.93 4.88 -7.13
N SER A 218 -2.47 4.27 -6.10
CA SER A 218 -1.98 3.03 -5.52
C SER A 218 -3.03 1.95 -5.69
N VAL A 219 -2.70 0.94 -6.46
CA VAL A 219 -3.55 -0.20 -6.78
C VAL A 219 -2.81 -1.51 -6.53
N SER A 220 -3.55 -2.58 -6.25
CA SER A 220 -2.94 -3.89 -5.99
C SER A 220 -2.28 -4.49 -7.22
N CYS A 221 -2.77 -4.16 -8.41
CA CYS A 221 -2.26 -4.71 -9.67
C CYS A 221 -2.26 -3.64 -10.76
N PRO A 222 -1.23 -3.56 -11.60
CA PRO A 222 -1.16 -2.57 -12.68
C PRO A 222 -2.37 -2.58 -13.62
N TRP A 223 -3.00 -3.73 -13.86
CA TRP A 223 -4.18 -3.84 -14.72
C TRP A 223 -5.35 -2.97 -14.24
N GLU A 224 -5.43 -2.67 -12.96
CA GLU A 224 -6.52 -1.84 -12.39
C GLU A 224 -6.48 -0.38 -12.91
N ILE A 225 -5.35 0.05 -13.45
CA ILE A 225 -5.22 1.35 -14.17
C ILE A 225 -5.21 1.11 -15.68
N TYR A 226 -4.39 0.18 -16.15
CA TYR A 226 -4.17 -0.01 -17.59
C TYR A 226 -5.42 -0.46 -18.32
N LEU A 227 -6.19 -1.44 -17.81
CA LEU A 227 -7.37 -1.93 -18.53
C LEU A 227 -8.47 -0.86 -18.71
N PRO A 228 -8.87 -0.09 -17.68
CA PRO A 228 -9.76 1.05 -17.88
C PRO A 228 -9.25 2.02 -18.94
N MET A 229 -7.98 2.41 -18.88
CA MET A 229 -7.39 3.37 -19.80
C MET A 229 -7.33 2.86 -21.25
N LEU A 230 -6.92 1.60 -21.45
CA LEU A 230 -6.93 0.96 -22.78
C LEU A 230 -8.35 0.88 -23.35
N ASN A 231 -9.36 0.61 -22.52
CA ASN A 231 -10.77 0.61 -22.96
C ASN A 231 -11.27 2.01 -23.36
N LEU A 232 -10.64 3.07 -22.87
CA LEU A 232 -10.88 4.45 -23.26
C LEU A 232 -10.07 4.88 -24.50
N GLY A 233 -9.26 4.00 -25.08
CA GLY A 233 -8.46 4.26 -26.28
C GLY A 233 -7.06 4.82 -26.02
N TYR A 234 -6.62 4.93 -24.76
CA TYR A 234 -5.25 5.33 -24.44
C TYR A 234 -4.26 4.19 -24.72
N SER A 235 -3.04 4.54 -25.10
CA SER A 235 -1.93 3.59 -25.24
C SER A 235 -1.24 3.30 -23.90
N LEU A 236 -0.37 2.28 -23.86
CA LEU A 236 0.44 1.99 -22.67
C LEU A 236 1.39 3.14 -22.29
N SER A 237 1.92 3.86 -23.30
CA SER A 237 2.76 5.04 -23.06
C SER A 237 1.96 6.18 -22.44
N ASP A 238 0.73 6.44 -22.92
CA ASP A 238 -0.13 7.47 -22.36
C ASP A 238 -0.41 7.21 -20.88
N VAL A 239 -0.70 5.96 -20.50
CA VAL A 239 -0.92 5.60 -19.09
C VAL A 239 0.31 5.88 -18.23
N SER A 240 1.51 5.52 -18.74
CA SER A 240 2.78 5.80 -18.06
C SER A 240 3.02 7.31 -17.90
N GLU A 241 2.77 8.10 -18.93
CA GLU A 241 2.99 9.54 -18.93
C GLU A 241 2.00 10.26 -18.00
N ILE A 242 0.71 9.93 -18.10
CA ILE A 242 -0.35 10.60 -17.33
C ILE A 242 -0.25 10.28 -15.84
N TRP A 243 0.00 9.02 -15.49
CA TRP A 243 -0.05 8.56 -14.09
C TRP A 243 1.32 8.32 -13.47
N GLY A 244 2.40 8.53 -14.22
CA GLY A 244 3.76 8.23 -13.73
C GLY A 244 3.97 6.75 -13.39
N TYR A 245 3.13 5.87 -13.91
CA TYR A 245 3.22 4.44 -13.67
C TYR A 245 4.30 3.85 -14.58
N SER A 246 5.22 3.12 -14.01
CA SER A 246 6.22 2.41 -14.82
C SER A 246 5.50 1.50 -15.82
N SER A 247 5.91 1.56 -17.08
CA SER A 247 5.39 0.66 -18.10
C SER A 247 5.47 -0.79 -17.60
N PRO A 248 4.40 -1.60 -17.74
CA PRO A 248 4.44 -3.02 -17.40
C PRO A 248 5.61 -3.75 -18.08
N LEU A 249 6.07 -3.26 -19.21
CA LEU A 249 7.26 -3.77 -19.91
C LEU A 249 8.55 -3.56 -19.11
N MET A 250 8.64 -2.57 -18.24
CA MET A 250 9.80 -2.38 -17.36
C MET A 250 9.92 -3.46 -16.27
N PHE A 251 8.83 -4.16 -15.96
CA PHE A 251 8.88 -5.33 -15.08
C PHE A 251 9.39 -6.59 -15.80
N TYR A 252 9.49 -6.57 -17.11
CA TYR A 252 9.94 -7.70 -17.94
C TYR A 252 11.36 -8.21 -17.61
N PRO A 253 12.38 -7.38 -17.27
CA PRO A 253 13.69 -7.89 -16.88
C PRO A 253 13.65 -8.71 -15.58
N TYR A 254 12.63 -8.49 -14.74
CA TYR A 254 12.43 -9.23 -13.49
C TYR A 254 11.49 -10.41 -13.63
N ARG A 255 10.79 -10.49 -14.76
CA ARG A 255 9.97 -11.62 -15.16
C ARG A 255 10.78 -12.50 -16.13
N ASN A 256 11.31 -13.60 -15.63
CA ASN A 256 11.20 -14.76 -16.47
C ASN A 256 9.74 -14.76 -16.95
N SER A 257 9.49 -14.89 -18.25
CA SER A 257 8.16 -14.83 -18.90
C SER A 257 7.07 -15.72 -18.26
N TYR A 258 7.35 -16.37 -17.18
CA TYR A 258 6.56 -17.34 -16.46
C TYR A 258 6.25 -16.98 -15.00
N ASN A 259 6.87 -15.95 -14.40
CA ASN A 259 6.65 -15.58 -13.01
C ASN A 259 5.52 -14.55 -12.87
N THR A 260 4.93 -14.46 -11.67
CA THR A 260 3.88 -13.49 -11.36
C THR A 260 4.42 -12.07 -11.24
N GLY A 261 3.53 -11.06 -11.35
CA GLY A 261 3.87 -9.66 -11.13
C GLY A 261 3.88 -9.20 -9.66
N CYS A 262 3.76 -10.12 -8.72
CA CYS A 262 3.70 -9.80 -7.30
C CYS A 262 5.08 -9.35 -6.79
N HIS A 263 5.12 -8.22 -6.06
CA HIS A 263 6.34 -7.69 -5.43
C HIS A 263 6.63 -8.32 -4.06
N ALA A 264 5.63 -8.93 -3.43
CA ALA A 264 5.72 -9.56 -2.12
C ALA A 264 6.83 -10.62 -2.06
N GLY A 265 7.79 -10.45 -1.17
CA GLY A 265 8.94 -11.34 -1.04
C GLY A 265 9.94 -11.30 -2.18
N ILE A 266 9.79 -10.37 -3.14
CA ILE A 266 10.73 -10.13 -4.25
C ILE A 266 11.50 -8.83 -4.03
N THR A 267 10.80 -7.71 -3.84
CA THR A 267 11.39 -6.40 -3.59
C THR A 267 10.96 -5.80 -2.25
N SER A 268 9.94 -6.36 -1.62
CA SER A 268 9.40 -5.85 -0.36
C SER A 268 8.92 -6.96 0.58
N CYS A 269 8.81 -6.63 1.86
CA CYS A 269 8.15 -7.41 2.89
C CYS A 269 7.57 -6.47 3.96
N ASN A 270 6.80 -7.03 4.90
CA ASN A 270 6.27 -6.33 6.05
C ASN A 270 6.79 -6.99 7.35
N ILE A 271 7.18 -6.17 8.33
CA ILE A 271 7.55 -6.59 9.68
C ILE A 271 6.54 -5.96 10.63
N ILE A 272 5.81 -6.76 11.38
CA ILE A 272 4.85 -6.24 12.35
C ILE A 272 5.49 -6.03 13.72
N SER A 273 4.76 -5.38 14.63
CA SER A 273 5.29 -4.84 15.89
C SER A 273 5.95 -5.83 16.83
N ASN A 274 5.71 -7.13 16.69
CA ASN A 274 6.37 -8.20 17.47
C ASN A 274 7.56 -8.87 16.76
N GLY A 275 7.94 -8.37 15.57
CA GLY A 275 9.03 -8.90 14.76
C GLY A 275 8.65 -10.01 13.79
N ASP A 276 7.37 -10.41 13.70
CA ASP A 276 6.92 -11.35 12.70
C ASP A 276 7.00 -10.74 11.30
N VAL A 277 7.55 -11.52 10.36
CA VAL A 277 7.78 -11.11 8.97
C VAL A 277 6.71 -11.71 8.07
N TYR A 278 6.09 -10.86 7.25
CA TYR A 278 5.07 -11.22 6.27
C TYR A 278 5.45 -10.77 4.85
N PRO A 279 4.87 -11.36 3.79
CA PRO A 279 5.23 -11.01 2.41
C PRO A 279 4.96 -9.54 2.03
N CYS A 280 3.90 -8.93 2.55
CA CYS A 280 3.51 -7.54 2.30
C CYS A 280 2.49 -7.05 3.33
N VAL A 281 2.19 -5.76 3.34
CA VAL A 281 1.26 -5.09 4.30
C VAL A 281 -0.15 -5.68 4.31
N ILE A 282 -0.67 -6.14 3.18
CA ILE A 282 -2.02 -6.73 3.09
C ILE A 282 -2.06 -8.22 3.47
N SER A 283 -0.93 -8.82 3.80
CA SER A 283 -0.89 -10.24 4.23
C SER A 283 -1.61 -10.48 5.56
N GLY A 284 -1.79 -9.43 6.35
CA GLY A 284 -2.39 -9.55 7.69
C GLY A 284 -1.55 -10.44 8.60
N GLU A 285 -2.20 -10.99 9.63
CA GLU A 285 -1.58 -11.93 10.59
C GLU A 285 -1.87 -13.40 10.28
N ASN A 286 -2.18 -13.71 9.04
CA ASN A 286 -2.47 -15.10 8.73
C ASN A 286 -1.22 -15.96 8.89
N LYS A 287 -1.22 -16.85 9.89
CA LYS A 287 -0.08 -17.73 10.21
C LYS A 287 0.40 -18.58 9.02
N LYS A 288 -0.47 -18.84 8.03
CA LYS A 288 -0.08 -19.52 6.78
C LYS A 288 0.82 -18.66 5.89
N LEU A 289 0.86 -17.35 6.12
CA LEU A 289 1.72 -16.38 5.42
C LEU A 289 2.92 -15.92 6.26
N LEU A 290 3.07 -16.41 7.49
CA LEU A 290 4.21 -16.08 8.34
C LEU A 290 5.51 -16.61 7.71
N CYS A 291 6.45 -15.71 7.52
CA CYS A 291 7.75 -15.99 6.88
C CYS A 291 8.84 -16.38 7.90
N GLY A 292 8.74 -15.90 9.12
CA GLY A 292 9.68 -16.04 10.23
C GLY A 292 9.52 -14.92 11.23
N ASN A 293 10.38 -14.82 12.25
CA ASN A 293 10.38 -13.74 13.23
C ASN A 293 11.80 -13.21 13.40
N ILE A 294 12.00 -11.91 13.12
CA ILE A 294 13.33 -11.28 13.05
C ILE A 294 14.08 -11.24 14.40
N ILE A 295 13.38 -11.47 15.52
CA ILE A 295 14.03 -11.57 16.85
C ILE A 295 14.57 -12.97 17.10
N LYS A 296 13.98 -13.98 16.46
CA LYS A 296 14.32 -15.40 16.66
C LYS A 296 15.27 -15.90 15.58
N ASP A 297 15.17 -15.33 14.40
CA ASP A 297 15.84 -15.79 13.20
C ASP A 297 16.62 -14.62 12.57
N ASP A 298 17.77 -14.87 11.99
CA ASP A 298 18.51 -13.95 11.13
C ASP A 298 17.65 -13.56 9.91
N PHE A 299 17.50 -12.27 9.63
CA PHE A 299 16.62 -11.80 8.54
C PHE A 299 17.06 -12.33 7.18
N LYS A 300 18.38 -12.41 6.92
CA LYS A 300 18.91 -12.98 5.68
C LYS A 300 18.46 -14.43 5.48
N SER A 301 18.40 -15.19 6.58
CA SER A 301 17.88 -16.56 6.59
C SER A 301 16.38 -16.58 6.30
N ILE A 302 15.59 -15.70 6.95
CA ILE A 302 14.15 -15.56 6.67
C ILE A 302 13.96 -15.25 5.18
N TRP A 303 14.63 -14.21 4.66
CA TRP A 303 14.50 -13.75 3.29
C TRP A 303 14.83 -14.85 2.28
N LYS A 304 15.91 -15.60 2.51
CA LYS A 304 16.39 -16.64 1.60
C LYS A 304 15.60 -17.94 1.69
N ASN A 305 15.23 -18.38 2.91
CA ASN A 305 14.80 -19.75 3.17
C ASN A 305 13.31 -19.88 3.49
N SER A 306 12.57 -18.78 3.73
CA SER A 306 11.14 -18.86 4.03
C SER A 306 10.38 -19.60 2.94
N LYS A 307 9.63 -20.62 3.35
CA LYS A 307 8.78 -21.42 2.45
C LYS A 307 7.72 -20.55 1.75
N VAL A 308 7.18 -19.56 2.45
CA VAL A 308 6.15 -18.64 1.92
C VAL A 308 6.76 -17.74 0.84
N LEU A 309 7.89 -17.07 1.13
CA LEU A 309 8.57 -16.21 0.18
C LEU A 309 9.03 -16.99 -1.04
N ASN A 310 9.60 -18.18 -0.84
CA ASN A 310 10.04 -19.05 -1.93
C ASN A 310 8.87 -19.56 -2.76
N LYS A 311 7.71 -19.86 -2.15
CA LYS A 311 6.49 -20.19 -2.91
C LYS A 311 6.07 -19.03 -3.79
N LEU A 312 5.97 -17.80 -3.26
CA LEU A 312 5.61 -16.60 -4.03
C LEU A 312 6.57 -16.34 -5.21
N ARG A 313 7.87 -16.48 -4.99
CA ARG A 313 8.92 -16.28 -5.99
C ARG A 313 8.88 -17.29 -7.13
N ASN A 314 8.43 -18.51 -6.85
CA ASN A 314 8.45 -19.64 -7.79
C ASN A 314 7.11 -19.89 -8.49
N ILE A 315 6.03 -19.20 -8.12
CA ILE A 315 4.74 -19.32 -8.82
C ILE A 315 4.91 -18.88 -10.29
N LYS A 316 4.50 -19.73 -11.21
CA LYS A 316 4.45 -19.46 -12.64
C LYS A 316 3.02 -19.21 -13.09
N MET A 317 2.82 -18.56 -14.24
CA MET A 317 1.49 -18.28 -14.78
C MET A 317 0.66 -19.56 -14.96
N LYS A 318 1.29 -20.64 -15.47
CA LYS A 318 0.64 -21.95 -15.62
C LYS A 318 0.14 -22.55 -14.31
N ASP A 319 0.79 -22.23 -13.17
CA ASP A 319 0.39 -22.72 -11.85
C ASP A 319 -0.88 -22.01 -11.34
N ILE A 320 -1.21 -20.84 -11.91
CA ILE A 320 -2.41 -20.09 -11.57
C ILE A 320 -3.61 -20.60 -12.38
N SER A 321 -3.50 -20.57 -13.71
CA SER A 321 -4.55 -21.00 -14.62
C SER A 321 -4.04 -20.99 -16.07
N GLU A 322 -4.42 -21.99 -16.88
CA GLU A 322 -4.13 -21.98 -18.31
C GLU A 322 -4.73 -20.76 -19.03
N VAL A 323 -5.85 -20.24 -18.55
CA VAL A 323 -6.48 -19.03 -19.07
C VAL A 323 -5.60 -17.82 -18.78
N CYS A 324 -5.01 -17.73 -17.59
CA CYS A 324 -4.08 -16.65 -17.25
C CYS A 324 -2.81 -16.73 -18.12
N GLU A 325 -2.29 -17.92 -18.36
CA GLU A 325 -1.10 -18.11 -19.18
C GLU A 325 -1.31 -17.64 -20.63
N LYS A 326 -2.49 -17.89 -21.19
CA LYS A 326 -2.87 -17.52 -22.58
C LYS A 326 -3.48 -16.13 -22.69
N CYS A 327 -3.67 -15.41 -21.59
CA CYS A 327 -4.35 -14.13 -21.58
C CYS A 327 -3.50 -13.04 -22.28
N LYS A 328 -4.08 -12.34 -23.26
CA LYS A 328 -3.41 -11.21 -23.95
C LYS A 328 -2.96 -10.08 -23.02
N TYR A 329 -3.53 -9.98 -21.83
CA TYR A 329 -3.19 -8.99 -20.82
C TYR A 329 -2.27 -9.52 -19.70
N VAL A 330 -1.75 -10.72 -19.84
CA VAL A 330 -0.89 -11.35 -18.81
C VAL A 330 0.31 -10.48 -18.45
N THR A 331 0.87 -9.77 -19.42
CA THR A 331 2.02 -8.86 -19.22
C THR A 331 1.67 -7.62 -18.43
N LEU A 332 0.41 -7.15 -18.49
CA LEU A 332 -0.11 -6.04 -17.70
C LEU A 332 -0.55 -6.48 -16.31
N CYS A 333 -1.10 -7.68 -16.19
CA CYS A 333 -1.71 -8.19 -14.98
C CYS A 333 -0.69 -8.92 -14.09
N GLY A 334 0.20 -9.72 -14.68
CA GLY A 334 1.14 -10.55 -13.92
C GLY A 334 0.47 -11.61 -13.03
N GLY A 335 -0.75 -12.04 -13.38
CA GLY A 335 -1.52 -13.03 -12.62
C GLY A 335 -2.33 -12.45 -11.46
N GLY A 336 -2.34 -11.14 -11.27
CA GLY A 336 -3.11 -10.46 -10.20
C GLY A 336 -2.43 -10.46 -8.83
N CYS A 337 -3.12 -9.99 -7.82
CA CYS A 337 -2.62 -9.94 -6.44
C CYS A 337 -2.68 -11.32 -5.79
N ARG A 338 -1.51 -11.88 -5.45
CA ARG A 338 -1.40 -13.22 -4.85
C ARG A 338 -2.00 -13.29 -3.45
N ILE A 339 -1.92 -12.21 -2.68
CA ILE A 339 -2.49 -12.17 -1.33
C ILE A 339 -4.02 -12.03 -1.39
N ARG A 340 -4.56 -11.19 -2.29
CA ARG A 340 -6.01 -11.13 -2.52
C ARG A 340 -6.55 -12.50 -2.98
N SER A 341 -5.86 -13.15 -3.90
CA SER A 341 -6.21 -14.51 -4.36
C SER A 341 -6.19 -15.52 -3.22
N PHE A 342 -5.17 -15.45 -2.35
CA PHE A 342 -5.03 -16.30 -1.17
C PHE A 342 -6.24 -16.17 -0.24
N TYR A 343 -6.70 -14.99 0.07
CA TYR A 343 -7.86 -14.81 0.94
C TYR A 343 -9.18 -15.17 0.24
N LYS A 344 -9.30 -14.87 -1.04
CA LYS A 344 -10.52 -15.12 -1.82
C LYS A 344 -10.77 -16.61 -2.09
N ASP A 345 -9.76 -17.48 -2.08
CA ASP A 345 -9.87 -18.87 -2.48
C ASP A 345 -9.07 -19.84 -1.59
N GLU A 346 -9.68 -20.25 -0.49
CA GLU A 346 -9.24 -21.33 0.41
C GLU A 346 -7.75 -21.24 0.85
N TYR A 347 -7.23 -20.02 0.93
CA TYR A 347 -5.85 -19.76 1.29
C TYR A 347 -4.81 -20.32 0.30
N SER A 348 -5.12 -20.29 -0.99
CA SER A 348 -4.21 -20.67 -2.06
C SER A 348 -3.53 -19.47 -2.71
N LEU A 349 -2.19 -19.47 -2.71
CA LEU A 349 -1.39 -18.47 -3.43
C LEU A 349 -1.40 -18.68 -4.95
N THR A 350 -1.83 -19.84 -5.43
CA THR A 350 -1.89 -20.19 -6.85
C THR A 350 -3.27 -20.01 -7.47
N SER A 351 -4.26 -19.58 -6.70
CA SER A 351 -5.59 -19.29 -7.22
C SER A 351 -5.56 -18.09 -8.16
N ARG A 352 -6.50 -18.06 -9.09
CA ARG A 352 -6.72 -16.87 -9.95
C ARG A 352 -7.13 -15.65 -9.09
N ASP A 353 -6.88 -14.46 -9.60
CA ASP A 353 -7.40 -13.24 -8.98
C ASP A 353 -8.87 -13.04 -9.33
N PHE A 354 -9.77 -13.27 -8.37
CA PHE A 354 -11.22 -13.17 -8.57
C PHE A 354 -11.72 -11.75 -8.85
N SER A 355 -10.89 -10.73 -8.64
CA SER A 355 -11.22 -9.34 -9.02
C SER A 355 -10.92 -9.06 -10.50
N CYS A 356 -10.41 -10.03 -11.25
CA CYS A 356 -10.14 -9.86 -12.67
C CYS A 356 -11.46 -9.72 -13.47
N PRO A 357 -11.68 -8.60 -14.20
CA PRO A 357 -12.95 -8.36 -14.90
C PRO A 357 -13.24 -9.40 -15.98
N TYR A 358 -12.21 -9.94 -16.63
CA TYR A 358 -12.38 -10.97 -17.66
C TYR A 358 -12.92 -12.30 -17.13
N PHE A 359 -12.76 -12.57 -15.83
CA PHE A 359 -13.37 -13.73 -15.20
C PHE A 359 -14.80 -13.46 -14.72
N MET A 360 -15.09 -12.23 -14.29
CA MET A 360 -16.43 -11.86 -13.81
C MET A 360 -17.43 -11.73 -14.96
N GLU A 361 -17.00 -11.25 -16.12
CA GLU A 361 -17.85 -11.01 -17.28
C GLU A 361 -18.01 -12.25 -18.21
N GLY A 362 -17.39 -13.37 -17.88
CA GLY A 362 -17.44 -14.58 -18.72
C GLY A 362 -16.77 -14.44 -20.11
N ILE A 363 -15.99 -13.37 -20.30
CA ILE A 363 -15.34 -13.01 -21.57
C ILE A 363 -14.18 -13.96 -21.90
N VAL A 364 -13.68 -14.67 -20.90
CA VAL A 364 -12.64 -15.68 -21.07
C VAL A 364 -13.23 -17.03 -20.69
N LYS A 365 -13.72 -17.78 -21.68
CA LYS A 365 -14.04 -19.19 -21.58
C LYS A 365 -12.80 -20.03 -21.80
#